data_fef3d68f3eec0dd0dd5d598d94aa3c00
#
_entry.id   fef3d68f3eec0dd0dd5d598d94aa3c00
#
_cell.length_a   1.000
_cell.length_b   1.000
_cell.length_c   1.000
_cell.angle_alpha   90.00
_cell.angle_beta   90.00
_cell.angle_gamma   90.00
#
_symmetry.space_group_name_H-M   'P 1'
#
loop_
_entity.id
_entity.type
_entity.pdbx_description
1 polymer ?
#
loop_
_entity_poly.entity_id
_entity_poly.type
_entity_poly.pdbx_seq_one_letter_code
_entity_poly.pdbx_strand_id
1 'polypeptide(L)'
;MSAKPVSRCRRVLASCLAALACVVTVVSSATAAERRPNVLFIAVDDLRPETTASGSALIKTPHIDRIAARGTTFDRAYCQQAVCSPSRSSVMTGRRPDATRVWDLDTHFRAALPDAVTIGQHFKAHGYFVQGMGKIFHGGFDDPPTWSTKWQAPKAPLYATPEALALLADPANRDRKGRLRGPAFEAADVPDDTYVDGKVARLAAATLAELKRRGKPFLLAVGMAKPHLPFVAPKRYWDLYDPADIYVPACQELPSGAPDCAGHTNGELRSYAGVPKEGPIPEDLARRLRHGYYAATSYMDAQVGIMLDALEREGLTDDTVVVLWGDHGWQLGEHGLWHKHTNFELAVRSPLVVSVPGQRAPGRRTVSLAEFVDIYPTLADVCGLPVPTGLDGVSLRPVLDDPGATVRQIAISQYPRGGREAGGRKLMGYSIRDDRWRLTLWRDRDDGTIVARELYDEQDDPHETVNVADRPEHADIVGRLAAHLPPLDAGERVPRRD
;
A
#
# COMPACT_ATOMS: atom_id res chain seq x y z
N MET A 1 -82.81 -67.09 -11.72
CA MET A 1 -83.60 -65.87 -11.48
C MET A 1 -82.78 -64.94 -10.58
N SER A 2 -82.56 -63.85 -11.13
CA SER A 2 -82.26 -62.52 -10.61
C SER A 2 -81.02 -62.29 -9.74
N ALA A 3 -79.97 -61.83 -10.39
CA ALA A 3 -78.83 -61.15 -9.79
C ALA A 3 -79.17 -59.69 -9.45
N LYS A 4 -78.64 -59.16 -8.40
CA LYS A 4 -78.49 -57.72 -8.19
C LYS A 4 -77.09 -57.36 -7.76
N PRO A 5 -76.58 -56.21 -8.19
CA PRO A 5 -75.18 -56.00 -8.21
C PRO A 5 -74.67 -55.21 -6.97
N VAL A 6 -73.44 -55.53 -6.58
CA VAL A 6 -72.67 -54.76 -5.63
C VAL A 6 -71.62 -53.91 -6.39
N SER A 7 -71.87 -52.65 -6.53
CA SER A 7 -70.85 -51.70 -6.97
C SER A 7 -71.21 -50.27 -6.56
N ARG A 8 -70.74 -49.80 -5.43
CA ARG A 8 -70.68 -48.36 -5.13
C ARG A 8 -69.89 -48.00 -3.88
N CYS A 9 -68.74 -48.69 -3.63
CA CYS A 9 -67.92 -48.34 -2.45
C CYS A 9 -66.42 -48.26 -2.73
N ARG A 10 -66.00 -48.11 -4.00
CA ARG A 10 -64.56 -48.01 -4.34
C ARG A 10 -64.11 -46.71 -4.96
N ARG A 11 -64.93 -45.65 -5.01
CA ARG A 11 -64.53 -44.38 -5.62
C ARG A 11 -64.37 -43.20 -4.67
N VAL A 12 -64.53 -43.36 -3.38
CA VAL A 12 -64.43 -42.27 -2.40
C VAL A 12 -63.09 -42.31 -1.64
N LEU A 13 -62.31 -43.42 -1.66
CA LEU A 13 -61.00 -43.49 -1.00
C LEU A 13 -59.82 -43.08 -1.88
N ALA A 14 -60.00 -42.92 -3.19
CA ALA A 14 -58.88 -42.49 -4.07
C ALA A 14 -58.75 -40.96 -4.18
N SER A 15 -59.69 -40.16 -3.75
CA SER A 15 -59.67 -38.70 -3.86
C SER A 15 -59.08 -37.98 -2.63
N CYS A 16 -58.94 -38.68 -1.51
CA CYS A 16 -58.32 -38.06 -0.30
C CYS A 16 -56.79 -38.27 -0.15
N LEU A 17 -56.19 -39.18 -0.93
CA LEU A 17 -54.75 -39.41 -0.94
C LEU A 17 -54.01 -38.56 -1.97
N ALA A 18 -54.69 -37.97 -2.94
CA ALA A 18 -54.05 -37.05 -3.91
C ALA A 18 -53.95 -35.58 -3.41
N ALA A 19 -54.69 -35.21 -2.37
CA ALA A 19 -54.65 -33.85 -1.79
C ALA A 19 -53.61 -33.68 -0.69
N LEU A 20 -52.96 -34.78 -0.20
CA LEU A 20 -51.95 -34.72 0.86
C LEU A 20 -50.51 -34.79 0.31
N ALA A 21 -50.31 -34.95 -1.01
CA ALA A 21 -49.01 -35.02 -1.65
C ALA A 21 -48.53 -33.69 -2.27
N CYS A 22 -49.31 -32.62 -2.22
CA CYS A 22 -48.95 -31.30 -2.78
C CYS A 22 -48.63 -30.22 -1.73
N VAL A 23 -48.46 -30.59 -0.45
CA VAL A 23 -48.17 -29.58 0.62
C VAL A 23 -46.81 -29.77 1.26
N VAL A 24 -45.88 -30.55 0.67
CA VAL A 24 -44.51 -30.64 1.17
C VAL A 24 -43.55 -30.52 0.01
N THR A 25 -43.28 -29.34 -0.46
CA THR A 25 -41.97 -28.87 -0.97
C THR A 25 -42.02 -27.40 -1.41
N VAL A 26 -42.50 -26.51 -0.54
CA VAL A 26 -41.93 -25.17 -0.51
C VAL A 26 -40.82 -25.27 0.54
N VAL A 27 -39.75 -25.99 0.20
CA VAL A 27 -38.46 -25.74 0.78
C VAL A 27 -38.11 -24.33 0.33
N SER A 28 -38.38 -23.39 1.23
CA SER A 28 -37.78 -22.05 1.18
C SER A 28 -36.31 -22.26 0.87
N SER A 29 -35.93 -22.09 -0.39
CA SER A 29 -34.59 -21.64 -0.74
C SER A 29 -34.50 -20.24 -0.14
N ALA A 30 -34.35 -20.18 1.19
CA ALA A 30 -33.63 -19.06 1.78
C ALA A 30 -32.29 -19.11 1.07
N THR A 31 -32.13 -18.33 0.01
CA THR A 31 -30.84 -17.95 -0.51
C THR A 31 -30.08 -17.53 0.72
N ALA A 32 -29.12 -18.36 1.16
CA ALA A 32 -28.18 -17.94 2.19
C ALA A 32 -27.71 -16.58 1.70
N ALA A 33 -28.07 -15.51 2.40
CA ALA A 33 -27.63 -14.17 2.05
C ALA A 33 -26.12 -14.30 1.93
N GLU A 34 -25.60 -14.10 0.71
CA GLU A 34 -24.22 -14.36 0.36
C GLU A 34 -23.37 -13.62 1.42
N ARG A 35 -22.71 -14.39 2.28
CA ARG A 35 -22.04 -13.85 3.47
C ARG A 35 -20.89 -12.97 2.98
N ARG A 36 -21.05 -11.66 3.15
CA ARG A 36 -20.03 -10.70 2.73
C ARG A 36 -18.69 -11.04 3.38
N PRO A 37 -17.59 -11.10 2.64
CA PRO A 37 -16.29 -11.43 3.19
C PRO A 37 -15.82 -10.36 4.18
N ASN A 38 -15.04 -10.76 5.15
CA ASN A 38 -14.28 -9.84 5.99
C ASN A 38 -13.13 -9.23 5.18
N VAL A 39 -12.50 -8.19 5.71
CA VAL A 39 -11.31 -7.57 5.12
C VAL A 39 -10.22 -7.44 6.17
N LEU A 40 -9.03 -7.97 5.88
CA LEU A 40 -7.78 -7.64 6.56
C LEU A 40 -6.96 -6.76 5.62
N PHE A 41 -6.84 -5.47 5.98
CA PHE A 41 -6.19 -4.44 5.20
C PHE A 41 -4.85 -4.09 5.85
N ILE A 42 -3.73 -4.51 5.24
CA ILE A 42 -2.37 -4.37 5.78
C ILE A 42 -1.64 -3.29 5.00
N ALA A 43 -1.32 -2.17 5.65
CA ALA A 43 -0.53 -1.08 5.10
C ALA A 43 0.90 -1.17 5.66
N VAL A 44 1.91 -1.13 4.81
CA VAL A 44 3.33 -1.20 5.18
C VAL A 44 4.03 0.09 4.78
N ASP A 45 4.85 0.64 5.67
CA ASP A 45 5.51 1.92 5.48
C ASP A 45 6.88 1.74 4.80
N ASP A 46 7.15 2.49 3.73
CA ASP A 46 8.43 2.49 2.99
C ASP A 46 8.81 1.11 2.37
N LEU A 47 7.86 0.30 1.93
CA LEU A 47 8.14 -1.02 1.40
C LEU A 47 8.45 -0.98 -0.09
N ARG A 48 9.74 -1.21 -0.46
CA ARG A 48 10.15 -1.30 -1.87
C ARG A 48 9.78 -2.65 -2.50
N PRO A 49 9.69 -2.73 -3.86
CA PRO A 49 9.22 -3.93 -4.55
C PRO A 49 10.31 -5.03 -4.66
N GLU A 50 10.97 -5.36 -3.55
CA GLU A 50 12.01 -6.41 -3.48
C GLU A 50 11.62 -7.53 -2.50
N THR A 51 10.36 -7.92 -2.51
CA THR A 51 9.87 -9.08 -1.75
C THR A 51 9.97 -10.36 -2.58
N THR A 52 9.99 -11.54 -1.92
CA THR A 52 9.97 -12.84 -2.61
C THR A 52 8.74 -12.99 -3.51
N ALA A 53 7.58 -12.54 -3.07
CA ALA A 53 6.36 -12.50 -3.87
C ALA A 53 6.51 -11.67 -5.16
N SER A 54 7.35 -10.62 -5.14
CA SER A 54 7.68 -9.79 -6.32
C SER A 54 8.80 -10.40 -7.18
N GLY A 55 9.27 -11.60 -6.86
CA GLY A 55 10.31 -12.30 -7.61
C GLY A 55 11.74 -11.93 -7.21
N SER A 56 11.94 -11.19 -6.13
CA SER A 56 13.27 -10.90 -5.59
C SER A 56 13.73 -12.00 -4.63
N ALA A 57 14.97 -12.47 -4.76
CA ALA A 57 15.59 -13.39 -3.82
C ALA A 57 16.32 -12.67 -2.66
N LEU A 58 16.36 -11.35 -2.68
CA LEU A 58 17.20 -10.57 -1.76
C LEU A 58 16.61 -10.50 -0.36
N ILE A 59 15.33 -10.15 -0.26
CA ILE A 59 14.67 -9.94 1.03
C ILE A 59 13.74 -11.11 1.34
N LYS A 60 13.93 -11.72 2.52
CA LYS A 60 13.16 -12.90 2.95
C LYS A 60 11.81 -12.46 3.52
N THR A 61 10.72 -12.76 2.79
CA THR A 61 9.35 -12.38 3.13
C THR A 61 8.36 -13.55 2.98
N PRO A 62 8.57 -14.69 3.71
CA PRO A 62 7.77 -15.89 3.54
C PRO A 62 6.28 -15.73 3.89
N HIS A 63 5.92 -14.75 4.69
CA HIS A 63 4.51 -14.54 5.05
C HIS A 63 3.76 -13.69 4.03
N ILE A 64 4.42 -12.75 3.36
CA ILE A 64 3.87 -12.11 2.15
C ILE A 64 3.63 -13.17 1.07
N ASP A 65 4.52 -14.16 0.94
CA ASP A 65 4.35 -15.28 0.01
C ASP A 65 3.11 -16.12 0.31
N ARG A 66 2.73 -16.28 1.61
CA ARG A 66 1.47 -16.95 1.98
C ARG A 66 0.24 -16.21 1.44
N ILE A 67 0.25 -14.87 1.47
CA ILE A 67 -0.83 -14.08 0.87
C ILE A 67 -0.80 -14.23 -0.65
N ALA A 68 0.38 -14.12 -1.26
CA ALA A 68 0.58 -14.25 -2.70
C ALA A 68 0.13 -15.61 -3.24
N ALA A 69 0.42 -16.71 -2.52
CA ALA A 69 0.01 -18.06 -2.89
C ALA A 69 -1.51 -18.26 -2.96
N ARG A 70 -2.28 -17.40 -2.27
CA ARG A 70 -3.75 -17.42 -2.25
C ARG A 70 -4.37 -16.29 -3.07
N GLY A 71 -3.57 -15.37 -3.61
CA GLY A 71 -4.01 -14.16 -4.25
C GLY A 71 -3.32 -13.86 -5.57
N THR A 72 -3.35 -12.60 -5.94
CA THR A 72 -2.65 -12.03 -7.10
C THR A 72 -1.62 -11.02 -6.62
N THR A 73 -0.38 -11.15 -7.11
CA THR A 73 0.69 -10.16 -6.91
C THR A 73 0.76 -9.24 -8.13
N PHE A 74 0.69 -7.93 -7.88
CA PHE A 74 0.83 -6.92 -8.92
C PHE A 74 2.30 -6.48 -9.01
N ASP A 75 2.95 -6.78 -10.13
CA ASP A 75 4.36 -6.43 -10.35
C ASP A 75 4.55 -4.93 -10.61
N ARG A 76 3.49 -4.26 -11.08
CA ARG A 76 3.50 -2.85 -11.48
C ARG A 76 2.36 -2.08 -10.80
N ALA A 77 2.47 -1.92 -9.48
CA ALA A 77 1.54 -1.14 -8.67
C ALA A 77 2.21 0.15 -8.17
N TYR A 78 1.55 1.29 -8.35
CA TYR A 78 2.12 2.61 -8.17
C TYR A 78 1.34 3.46 -7.18
N CYS A 79 2.08 4.16 -6.30
CA CYS A 79 1.50 5.19 -5.44
C CYS A 79 1.27 6.49 -6.22
N GLN A 80 0.37 7.32 -5.74
CA GLN A 80 0.07 8.61 -6.37
C GLN A 80 1.13 9.66 -6.07
N GLN A 81 1.83 9.51 -4.93
CA GLN A 81 2.99 10.33 -4.57
C GLN A 81 3.86 9.55 -3.59
N ALA A 82 5.18 9.51 -3.82
CA ALA A 82 6.12 8.79 -2.99
C ALA A 82 6.40 9.50 -1.66
N VAL A 83 5.35 9.67 -0.84
CA VAL A 83 5.35 10.20 0.53
C VAL A 83 4.16 9.62 1.29
N CYS A 84 4.36 9.28 2.56
CA CYS A 84 3.37 8.56 3.37
C CYS A 84 2.00 9.25 3.42
N SER A 85 1.91 10.56 3.80
CA SER A 85 0.61 11.24 3.97
C SER A 85 -0.17 11.36 2.67
N PRO A 86 0.41 11.85 1.54
CA PRO A 86 -0.27 11.90 0.25
C PRO A 86 -0.75 10.54 -0.24
N SER A 87 0.13 9.52 -0.22
CA SER A 87 -0.21 8.18 -0.67
C SER A 87 -1.35 7.57 0.16
N ARG A 88 -1.22 7.60 1.49
CA ARG A 88 -2.23 7.04 2.41
C ARG A 88 -3.56 7.77 2.32
N SER A 89 -3.54 9.12 2.22
CA SER A 89 -4.74 9.90 2.00
C SER A 89 -5.42 9.53 0.67
N SER A 90 -4.63 9.33 -0.39
CA SER A 90 -5.15 8.91 -1.70
C SER A 90 -5.84 7.55 -1.63
N VAL A 91 -5.22 6.55 -1.00
CA VAL A 91 -5.80 5.21 -0.83
C VAL A 91 -7.10 5.28 -0.02
N MET A 92 -7.04 5.95 1.14
CA MET A 92 -8.16 5.97 2.08
C MET A 92 -9.38 6.75 1.55
N THR A 93 -9.17 7.71 0.65
CA THR A 93 -10.24 8.50 0.03
C THR A 93 -10.59 8.07 -1.39
N GLY A 94 -9.74 7.25 -2.04
CA GLY A 94 -9.85 6.93 -3.46
C GLY A 94 -9.60 8.11 -4.39
N ARG A 95 -8.91 9.18 -3.91
CA ARG A 95 -8.71 10.44 -4.63
C ARG A 95 -7.22 10.77 -4.74
N ARG A 96 -6.82 11.33 -5.88
CA ARG A 96 -5.43 11.73 -6.14
C ARG A 96 -4.99 12.92 -5.28
N PRO A 97 -3.68 13.18 -5.10
CA PRO A 97 -3.17 14.30 -4.31
C PRO A 97 -3.68 15.67 -4.78
N ASP A 98 -3.91 15.85 -6.08
CA ASP A 98 -4.46 17.11 -6.61
C ASP A 98 -5.91 17.36 -6.14
N ALA A 99 -6.69 16.31 -5.93
CA ALA A 99 -8.03 16.41 -5.33
C ALA A 99 -7.97 16.54 -3.82
N THR A 100 -7.14 15.75 -3.12
CA THR A 100 -7.02 15.79 -1.66
C THR A 100 -6.27 17.02 -1.16
N ARG A 101 -5.49 17.70 -2.02
CA ARG A 101 -4.57 18.81 -1.69
C ARG A 101 -3.49 18.42 -0.68
N VAL A 102 -3.23 17.13 -0.51
CA VAL A 102 -2.19 16.62 0.37
C VAL A 102 -0.96 16.32 -0.48
N TRP A 103 0.04 17.18 -0.41
CA TRP A 103 1.33 17.03 -1.10
C TRP A 103 2.51 17.00 -0.12
N ASP A 104 2.23 17.07 1.19
CA ASP A 104 3.20 17.17 2.26
C ASP A 104 2.82 16.26 3.45
N LEU A 105 3.54 16.39 4.56
CA LEU A 105 3.31 15.66 5.80
C LEU A 105 2.54 16.48 6.87
N ASP A 106 2.11 17.68 6.53
CA ASP A 106 1.55 18.66 7.47
C ASP A 106 0.09 19.02 7.13
N THR A 107 -0.46 18.49 6.00
CA THR A 107 -1.83 18.76 5.52
C THR A 107 -2.75 17.56 5.72
N HIS A 108 -3.95 17.79 6.27
CA HIS A 108 -5.00 16.76 6.38
C HIS A 108 -5.97 16.86 5.21
N PHE A 109 -6.33 15.72 4.59
CA PHE A 109 -7.23 15.68 3.42
C PHE A 109 -8.60 16.32 3.66
N ARG A 110 -9.09 16.33 4.91
CA ARG A 110 -10.36 16.96 5.28
C ARG A 110 -10.36 18.48 5.11
N ALA A 111 -9.19 19.10 4.98
CA ALA A 111 -9.11 20.54 4.72
C ALA A 111 -9.63 20.88 3.31
N ALA A 112 -9.39 20.03 2.32
CA ALA A 112 -9.86 20.19 0.94
C ALA A 112 -11.14 19.39 0.66
N LEU A 113 -11.29 18.22 1.29
CA LEU A 113 -12.39 17.29 1.10
C LEU A 113 -13.09 17.01 2.44
N PRO A 114 -13.82 17.97 3.04
CA PRO A 114 -14.45 17.80 4.36
C PRO A 114 -15.46 16.65 4.38
N ASP A 115 -16.16 16.44 3.27
CA ASP A 115 -17.22 15.42 3.12
C ASP A 115 -16.72 14.12 2.47
N ALA A 116 -15.40 13.93 2.29
CA ALA A 116 -14.87 12.70 1.72
C ALA A 116 -15.33 11.48 2.52
N VAL A 117 -15.84 10.49 1.81
CA VAL A 117 -16.19 9.18 2.38
C VAL A 117 -14.99 8.26 2.24
N THR A 118 -14.32 7.98 3.36
CA THR A 118 -13.18 7.05 3.37
C THR A 118 -13.63 5.59 3.18
N ILE A 119 -12.68 4.69 2.82
CA ILE A 119 -12.94 3.24 2.77
C ILE A 119 -13.68 2.79 4.03
N GLY A 120 -13.18 3.15 5.22
CA GLY A 120 -13.79 2.73 6.48
C GLY A 120 -15.21 3.27 6.67
N GLN A 121 -15.48 4.54 6.32
CA GLN A 121 -16.83 5.10 6.38
C GLN A 121 -17.79 4.38 5.44
N HIS A 122 -17.34 4.08 4.21
CA HIS A 122 -18.14 3.34 3.24
C HIS A 122 -18.51 1.96 3.76
N PHE A 123 -17.55 1.20 4.26
CA PHE A 123 -17.78 -0.13 4.84
C PHE A 123 -18.71 -0.06 6.05
N LYS A 124 -18.56 0.93 6.94
CA LYS A 124 -19.50 1.13 8.07
C LYS A 124 -20.92 1.37 7.60
N ALA A 125 -21.11 2.23 6.59
CA ALA A 125 -22.44 2.51 6.04
C ALA A 125 -23.12 1.26 5.47
N HIS A 126 -22.32 0.24 5.11
CA HIS A 126 -22.81 -1.04 4.60
C HIS A 126 -22.79 -2.18 5.63
N GLY A 127 -22.73 -1.86 6.93
CA GLY A 127 -22.93 -2.82 8.02
C GLY A 127 -21.66 -3.53 8.51
N TYR A 128 -20.46 -3.17 8.03
CA TYR A 128 -19.21 -3.67 8.55
C TYR A 128 -18.87 -3.03 9.89
N PHE A 129 -18.21 -3.80 10.77
CA PHE A 129 -17.48 -3.23 11.88
C PHE A 129 -16.06 -2.88 11.44
N VAL A 130 -15.66 -1.62 11.54
CA VAL A 130 -14.39 -1.12 11.02
C VAL A 130 -13.48 -0.69 12.15
N GLN A 131 -12.29 -1.28 12.23
CA GLN A 131 -11.30 -0.97 13.25
C GLN A 131 -9.93 -0.73 12.64
N GLY A 132 -9.24 0.33 13.10
CA GLY A 132 -7.90 0.69 12.68
C GLY A 132 -6.89 0.59 13.81
N MET A 133 -5.65 0.17 13.48
CA MET A 133 -4.52 0.19 14.40
C MET A 133 -3.20 0.39 13.67
N GLY A 134 -2.19 0.90 14.40
CA GLY A 134 -0.87 1.19 13.84
C GLY A 134 -0.91 2.33 12.80
N LYS A 135 -0.01 2.33 11.82
CA LYS A 135 0.16 3.42 10.86
C LYS A 135 -0.74 3.25 9.62
N ILE A 136 -2.02 3.60 9.71
CA ILE A 136 -2.93 3.65 8.56
C ILE A 136 -2.88 5.02 7.90
N PHE A 137 -3.19 6.08 8.62
CA PHE A 137 -2.89 7.46 8.22
C PHE A 137 -1.47 7.84 8.65
N HIS A 138 -0.97 8.96 8.17
CA HIS A 138 0.31 9.51 8.66
C HIS A 138 0.17 9.97 10.11
N GLY A 139 1.26 9.91 10.89
CA GLY A 139 1.25 10.26 12.31
C GLY A 139 0.68 11.66 12.57
N GLY A 140 -0.29 11.75 13.47
CA GLY A 140 -1.01 12.99 13.79
C GLY A 140 -2.24 13.27 12.93
N PHE A 141 -2.51 12.48 11.89
CA PHE A 141 -3.62 12.70 10.94
C PHE A 141 -4.63 11.56 10.91
N ASP A 142 -4.87 10.90 12.05
CA ASP A 142 -5.97 9.95 12.14
C ASP A 142 -7.32 10.61 11.83
N ASP A 143 -8.21 9.86 11.19
CA ASP A 143 -9.56 10.30 10.82
C ASP A 143 -10.61 9.52 11.62
N PRO A 144 -11.03 10.00 12.81
CA PRO A 144 -11.97 9.27 13.66
C PRO A 144 -13.27 8.84 12.98
N PRO A 145 -13.86 9.61 12.04
CA PRO A 145 -15.06 9.17 11.31
C PRO A 145 -14.86 7.86 10.52
N THR A 146 -13.64 7.51 10.15
CA THR A 146 -13.29 6.28 9.42
C THR A 146 -13.62 5.03 10.24
N TRP A 147 -13.52 5.07 11.56
CA TRP A 147 -13.55 3.91 12.44
C TRP A 147 -14.88 3.70 13.16
N SER A 148 -15.21 2.44 13.50
CA SER A 148 -16.34 2.10 14.40
C SER A 148 -15.98 2.23 15.87
N THR A 149 -14.69 2.21 16.21
CA THR A 149 -14.13 2.41 17.55
C THR A 149 -12.85 3.22 17.44
N LYS A 150 -12.37 3.75 18.57
CA LYS A 150 -11.16 4.55 18.60
C LYS A 150 -9.99 3.79 17.97
N TRP A 151 -9.28 4.45 17.06
CA TRP A 151 -8.03 3.98 16.50
C TRP A 151 -7.00 3.67 17.59
N GLN A 152 -6.21 2.61 17.39
CA GLN A 152 -5.28 2.10 18.40
C GLN A 152 -3.83 2.21 17.91
N ALA A 153 -2.97 2.83 18.71
CA ALA A 153 -1.54 2.95 18.48
C ALA A 153 -0.76 2.51 19.72
N PRO A 154 -0.36 1.24 19.80
CA PRO A 154 0.49 0.79 20.89
C PRO A 154 1.78 1.59 20.99
N LYS A 155 2.15 2.01 22.19
CA LYS A 155 3.42 2.69 22.43
C LYS A 155 4.55 1.67 22.60
N ALA A 156 5.68 1.96 21.97
CA ALA A 156 6.91 1.17 22.09
C ALA A 156 8.12 2.11 22.04
N PRO A 157 9.27 1.71 22.58
CA PRO A 157 10.51 2.45 22.39
C PRO A 157 10.93 2.40 20.91
N LEU A 158 11.60 3.46 20.47
CA LEU A 158 12.16 3.51 19.11
C LEU A 158 13.44 2.70 19.00
N TYR A 159 14.23 2.64 20.08
CA TYR A 159 15.48 1.90 20.23
C TYR A 159 15.48 1.12 21.53
N ALA A 160 16.28 0.05 21.60
CA ALA A 160 16.35 -0.83 22.76
C ALA A 160 17.77 -0.89 23.36
N THR A 161 18.84 -0.62 22.59
CA THR A 161 20.21 -0.67 23.09
C THR A 161 20.59 0.60 23.84
N PRO A 162 21.43 0.51 24.90
CA PRO A 162 21.93 1.67 25.62
C PRO A 162 22.66 2.67 24.71
N GLU A 163 23.42 2.16 23.72
CA GLU A 163 24.19 2.96 22.76
C GLU A 163 23.26 3.80 21.88
N ALA A 164 22.21 3.21 21.33
CA ALA A 164 21.24 3.90 20.49
C ALA A 164 20.43 4.93 21.29
N LEU A 165 20.08 4.60 22.53
CA LEU A 165 19.40 5.51 23.46
C LEU A 165 20.29 6.68 23.86
N ALA A 166 21.58 6.46 24.07
CA ALA A 166 22.56 7.53 24.36
C ALA A 166 22.67 8.51 23.15
N LEU A 167 22.77 7.98 21.93
CA LEU A 167 22.76 8.81 20.71
C LEU A 167 21.47 9.60 20.56
N LEU A 168 20.30 8.99 20.84
CA LEU A 168 19.02 9.67 20.80
C LEU A 168 18.92 10.79 21.86
N ALA A 169 19.51 10.59 23.02
CA ALA A 169 19.50 11.58 24.11
C ALA A 169 20.49 12.74 23.90
N ASP A 170 21.46 12.59 23.01
CA ASP A 170 22.49 13.60 22.76
C ASP A 170 21.89 14.84 22.06
N PRO A 171 21.96 16.04 22.68
CA PRO A 171 21.44 17.28 22.09
C PRO A 171 22.12 17.68 20.77
N ALA A 172 23.34 17.17 20.48
CA ALA A 172 24.02 17.38 19.21
C ALA A 172 23.32 16.68 18.03
N ASN A 173 22.56 15.63 18.30
CA ASN A 173 21.84 14.84 17.29
C ASN A 173 20.43 15.36 17.05
N ARG A 174 20.30 16.61 16.55
CA ARG A 174 19.01 17.20 16.18
C ARG A 174 18.88 17.34 14.67
N ASP A 175 17.66 17.07 14.19
CA ASP A 175 17.29 17.37 12.80
C ASP A 175 17.02 18.89 12.61
N ARG A 176 16.77 19.29 11.36
CA ARG A 176 16.47 20.70 11.01
C ARG A 176 15.23 21.28 11.72
N LYS A 177 14.31 20.42 12.19
CA LYS A 177 13.13 20.79 12.97
C LYS A 177 13.39 20.73 14.49
N GLY A 178 14.63 20.53 14.93
CA GLY A 178 15.05 20.46 16.34
C GLY A 178 14.70 19.16 17.06
N ARG A 179 14.21 18.13 16.38
CA ARG A 179 13.87 16.84 16.98
C ARG A 179 15.11 15.99 17.16
N LEU A 180 15.23 15.35 18.34
CA LEU A 180 16.32 14.42 18.63
C LEU A 180 16.28 13.20 17.69
N ARG A 181 17.46 12.77 17.22
CA ARG A 181 17.64 11.64 16.33
C ARG A 181 18.68 10.67 16.86
N GLY A 182 18.31 9.40 16.98
CA GLY A 182 19.26 8.31 17.24
C GLY A 182 19.93 7.83 15.95
N PRO A 183 20.56 6.64 15.98
CA PRO A 183 21.20 6.05 14.79
C PRO A 183 20.17 5.67 13.72
N ALA A 184 20.63 5.56 12.45
CA ALA A 184 19.76 5.18 11.33
C ALA A 184 19.33 3.70 11.35
N PHE A 185 19.96 2.86 12.18
CA PHE A 185 19.65 1.43 12.31
C PHE A 185 20.03 0.90 13.69
N GLU A 186 19.43 -0.23 14.09
CA GLU A 186 19.75 -0.95 15.32
C GLU A 186 19.45 -2.45 15.18
N ALA A 187 20.34 -3.27 15.75
CA ALA A 187 20.21 -4.73 15.83
C ALA A 187 20.26 -5.15 17.30
N ALA A 188 19.15 -5.01 18.03
CA ALA A 188 19.11 -5.40 19.44
C ALA A 188 18.66 -6.85 19.63
N ASP A 189 19.24 -7.58 20.55
CA ASP A 189 18.81 -8.93 20.93
C ASP A 189 17.61 -8.84 21.89
N VAL A 190 16.43 -8.69 21.32
CA VAL A 190 15.18 -8.44 22.03
C VAL A 190 14.02 -9.18 21.39
N PRO A 191 12.92 -9.43 22.13
CA PRO A 191 11.66 -9.94 21.57
C PRO A 191 11.05 -8.98 20.53
N ASP A 192 10.21 -9.51 19.61
CA ASP A 192 9.55 -8.72 18.57
C ASP A 192 8.66 -7.60 19.12
N ASP A 193 7.95 -7.87 20.22
CA ASP A 193 7.05 -6.91 20.86
C ASP A 193 7.76 -5.86 21.72
N THR A 194 9.09 -5.84 21.71
CA THR A 194 9.86 -4.68 22.17
C THR A 194 9.53 -3.48 21.30
N TYR A 195 9.40 -3.68 19.97
CA TYR A 195 9.09 -2.62 19.02
C TYR A 195 7.60 -2.56 18.66
N VAL A 196 7.22 -1.46 18.01
CA VAL A 196 5.81 -1.12 17.74
C VAL A 196 5.09 -2.16 16.89
N ASP A 197 5.73 -2.69 15.83
CA ASP A 197 5.06 -3.61 14.90
C ASP A 197 4.74 -4.96 15.55
N GLY A 198 5.61 -5.47 16.43
CA GLY A 198 5.32 -6.67 17.19
C GLY A 198 4.13 -6.49 18.14
N LYS A 199 3.99 -5.30 18.75
CA LYS A 199 2.81 -4.99 19.58
C LYS A 199 1.55 -4.84 18.75
N VAL A 200 1.63 -4.19 17.59
CA VAL A 200 0.51 -4.02 16.65
C VAL A 200 0.02 -5.37 16.14
N ALA A 201 0.92 -6.26 15.74
CA ALA A 201 0.56 -7.59 15.25
C ALA A 201 -0.14 -8.45 16.31
N ARG A 202 0.33 -8.42 17.56
CA ARG A 202 -0.33 -9.13 18.69
C ARG A 202 -1.71 -8.55 19.00
N LEU A 203 -1.83 -7.21 18.95
CA LEU A 203 -3.11 -6.55 19.13
C LEU A 203 -4.08 -6.93 18.00
N ALA A 204 -3.60 -6.96 16.73
CA ALA A 204 -4.40 -7.38 15.59
C ALA A 204 -4.88 -8.83 15.72
N ALA A 205 -3.98 -9.74 16.13
CA ALA A 205 -4.33 -11.15 16.37
C ALA A 205 -5.40 -11.31 17.45
N ALA A 206 -5.29 -10.60 18.56
CA ALA A 206 -6.30 -10.60 19.62
C ALA A 206 -7.64 -10.00 19.14
N THR A 207 -7.57 -8.93 18.35
CA THR A 207 -8.74 -8.27 17.75
C THR A 207 -9.48 -9.18 16.78
N LEU A 208 -8.79 -9.98 15.96
CA LEU A 208 -9.43 -10.94 15.04
C LEU A 208 -10.31 -11.94 15.79
N ALA A 209 -9.84 -12.48 16.93
CA ALA A 209 -10.64 -13.36 17.78
C ALA A 209 -11.89 -12.66 18.35
N GLU A 210 -11.78 -11.38 18.71
CA GLU A 210 -12.92 -10.58 19.16
C GLU A 210 -13.91 -10.32 18.03
N LEU A 211 -13.43 -9.93 16.86
CA LEU A 211 -14.25 -9.64 15.68
C LEU A 211 -15.03 -10.89 15.22
N LYS A 212 -14.40 -12.08 15.26
CA LYS A 212 -15.11 -13.35 15.03
C LYS A 212 -16.29 -13.54 15.98
N ARG A 213 -16.10 -13.31 17.26
CA ARG A 213 -17.17 -13.46 18.29
C ARG A 213 -18.32 -12.48 18.06
N ARG A 214 -18.08 -11.32 17.43
CA ARG A 214 -19.12 -10.34 17.09
C ARG A 214 -20.09 -10.85 16.01
N GLY A 215 -19.64 -11.80 15.17
CA GLY A 215 -20.50 -12.43 14.14
C GLY A 215 -20.97 -11.49 13.04
N LYS A 216 -20.34 -10.32 12.88
CA LYS A 216 -20.60 -9.34 11.80
C LYS A 216 -19.40 -9.27 10.85
N PRO A 217 -19.62 -8.97 9.57
CA PRO A 217 -18.50 -8.70 8.68
C PRO A 217 -17.68 -7.52 9.21
N PHE A 218 -16.37 -7.60 9.06
CA PHE A 218 -15.46 -6.58 9.56
C PHE A 218 -14.43 -6.14 8.50
N LEU A 219 -13.93 -4.92 8.67
CA LEU A 219 -12.71 -4.43 8.05
C LEU A 219 -11.73 -4.08 9.17
N LEU A 220 -10.66 -4.87 9.26
CA LEU A 220 -9.55 -4.63 10.18
C LEU A 220 -8.38 -4.04 9.39
N ALA A 221 -8.06 -2.75 9.64
CA ALA A 221 -6.95 -2.05 9.03
C ALA A 221 -5.76 -2.05 9.99
N VAL A 222 -4.64 -2.61 9.56
CA VAL A 222 -3.41 -2.75 10.36
C VAL A 222 -2.25 -2.10 9.63
N GLY A 223 -1.65 -1.08 10.24
CA GLY A 223 -0.52 -0.36 9.65
C GLY A 223 0.79 -0.70 10.34
N MET A 224 1.76 -1.23 9.58
CA MET A 224 3.12 -1.50 10.00
C MET A 224 3.99 -0.29 9.79
N ALA A 225 4.90 -0.02 10.72
CA ALA A 225 5.85 1.09 10.67
C ALA A 225 7.17 0.71 9.99
N LYS A 226 7.55 -0.57 9.99
CA LYS A 226 8.76 -1.04 9.30
C LYS A 226 8.42 -1.43 7.86
N PRO A 227 9.40 -1.27 6.93
CA PRO A 227 10.82 -0.90 7.12
C PRO A 227 11.16 0.61 7.18
N HIS A 228 10.23 1.52 7.49
CA HIS A 228 10.58 2.96 7.63
C HIS A 228 11.77 3.19 8.59
N LEU A 229 12.60 4.19 8.27
CA LEU A 229 13.72 4.64 9.12
C LEU A 229 13.25 5.00 10.56
N PRO A 230 14.07 4.74 11.59
CA PRO A 230 15.34 4.02 11.54
C PRO A 230 15.10 2.53 11.28
N PHE A 231 16.05 1.85 10.62
CA PHE A 231 15.95 0.43 10.31
C PHE A 231 16.22 -0.40 11.56
N VAL A 232 15.24 -0.46 12.44
CA VAL A 232 15.31 -1.14 13.73
C VAL A 232 14.59 -2.46 13.64
N ALA A 233 15.29 -3.54 13.96
CA ALA A 233 14.73 -4.88 14.02
C ALA A 233 15.46 -5.71 15.08
N PRO A 234 14.80 -6.70 15.73
CA PRO A 234 15.49 -7.69 16.56
C PRO A 234 16.63 -8.37 15.82
N LYS A 235 17.76 -8.60 16.51
CA LYS A 235 19.01 -9.12 15.95
C LYS A 235 18.81 -10.37 15.09
N ARG A 236 17.89 -11.27 15.46
CA ARG A 236 17.60 -12.50 14.70
C ARG A 236 17.19 -12.26 13.24
N TYR A 237 16.65 -11.10 12.90
CA TYR A 237 16.31 -10.75 11.52
C TYR A 237 17.51 -10.21 10.74
N TRP A 238 18.48 -9.59 11.42
CA TRP A 238 19.77 -9.25 10.87
C TRP A 238 20.58 -10.51 10.54
N ASP A 239 20.56 -11.49 11.44
CA ASP A 239 21.28 -12.76 11.30
C ASP A 239 20.75 -13.62 10.13
N LEU A 240 19.63 -13.25 9.50
CA LEU A 240 19.15 -13.90 8.28
C LEU A 240 20.02 -13.63 7.05
N TYR A 241 20.86 -12.59 7.09
CA TYR A 241 21.62 -12.11 5.96
C TYR A 241 23.11 -12.11 6.28
N ASP A 242 23.92 -12.66 5.37
CA ASP A 242 25.37 -12.47 5.45
C ASP A 242 25.71 -11.03 5.00
N PRO A 243 26.41 -10.23 5.82
CA PRO A 243 26.83 -8.89 5.41
C PRO A 243 27.66 -8.86 4.12
N ALA A 244 28.37 -9.96 3.80
CA ALA A 244 29.16 -10.08 2.58
C ALA A 244 28.28 -10.13 1.31
N ASP A 245 27.05 -10.63 1.42
CA ASP A 245 26.10 -10.73 0.31
C ASP A 245 25.30 -9.44 0.07
N ILE A 246 25.46 -8.44 0.94
CA ILE A 246 24.74 -7.17 0.79
C ILE A 246 25.47 -6.32 -0.26
N TYR A 247 24.91 -6.22 -1.44
CA TYR A 247 25.47 -5.41 -2.52
C TYR A 247 25.16 -3.91 -2.32
N VAL A 248 25.99 -3.06 -2.91
CA VAL A 248 25.72 -1.62 -3.08
C VAL A 248 25.46 -1.35 -4.56
N PRO A 249 24.42 -0.57 -4.92
CA PRO A 249 24.11 -0.28 -6.32
C PRO A 249 25.29 0.30 -7.08
N ALA A 250 25.49 -0.13 -8.33
CA ALA A 250 26.57 0.40 -9.18
C ALA A 250 26.26 1.85 -9.63
N CYS A 251 24.98 2.15 -9.90
CA CYS A 251 24.53 3.49 -10.29
C CYS A 251 24.21 4.31 -9.01
N GLN A 252 25.17 5.15 -8.60
CA GLN A 252 25.06 6.01 -7.42
C GLN A 252 25.00 7.51 -7.76
N GLU A 253 24.76 7.84 -9.03
CA GLU A 253 24.60 9.21 -9.52
C GLU A 253 23.23 9.34 -10.18
N LEU A 254 22.70 10.56 -10.24
CA LEU A 254 21.48 10.83 -11.00
C LEU A 254 21.65 10.37 -12.45
N PRO A 255 20.56 9.97 -13.13
CA PRO A 255 20.60 9.55 -14.51
C PRO A 255 21.27 10.59 -15.39
N SER A 256 22.07 10.13 -16.37
CA SER A 256 22.68 11.02 -17.34
C SER A 256 21.59 11.84 -18.06
N GLY A 257 21.73 13.17 -18.06
CA GLY A 257 20.73 14.08 -18.64
C GLY A 257 19.48 14.31 -17.78
N ALA A 258 19.41 13.80 -16.57
CA ALA A 258 18.31 14.14 -15.66
C ALA A 258 18.42 15.59 -15.18
N PRO A 259 17.31 16.32 -14.99
CA PRO A 259 17.33 17.65 -14.40
C PRO A 259 17.58 17.59 -12.88
N ASP A 260 18.14 18.64 -12.29
CA ASP A 260 18.41 18.73 -10.85
C ASP A 260 17.16 18.45 -10.00
N CYS A 261 15.99 18.84 -10.47
CA CYS A 261 14.73 18.61 -9.77
C CYS A 261 14.29 17.14 -9.71
N ALA A 262 14.90 16.24 -10.48
CA ALA A 262 14.63 14.80 -10.38
C ALA A 262 15.13 14.21 -9.04
N GLY A 263 16.24 14.72 -8.52
CA GLY A 263 16.88 14.25 -7.30
C GLY A 263 16.46 14.98 -6.02
N HIS A 264 17.14 14.64 -4.92
CA HIS A 264 17.01 15.29 -3.61
C HIS A 264 18.30 15.17 -2.78
N THR A 265 18.38 15.91 -1.68
CA THR A 265 19.58 15.99 -0.81
C THR A 265 19.69 14.88 0.24
N ASN A 266 18.90 13.81 0.18
CA ASN A 266 18.84 12.73 1.17
C ASN A 266 18.54 13.21 2.62
N GLY A 267 17.74 14.27 2.75
CA GLY A 267 17.53 14.98 4.02
C GLY A 267 16.92 14.11 5.13
N GLU A 268 16.13 13.09 4.79
CA GLU A 268 15.56 12.17 5.77
C GLU A 268 16.66 11.30 6.40
N LEU A 269 17.47 10.59 5.60
CA LEU A 269 18.57 9.76 6.09
C LEU A 269 19.61 10.61 6.83
N ARG A 270 19.99 11.76 6.25
CA ARG A 270 21.02 12.64 6.82
C ARG A 270 20.61 13.30 8.13
N SER A 271 19.36 13.16 8.54
CA SER A 271 18.89 13.61 9.86
C SER A 271 19.35 12.72 11.00
N TYR A 272 19.70 11.45 10.74
CA TYR A 272 20.10 10.49 11.77
C TYR A 272 21.53 10.66 12.23
N ALA A 273 21.80 10.26 13.49
CA ALA A 273 23.12 10.28 14.09
C ALA A 273 24.08 9.34 13.33
N GLY A 274 25.33 9.78 13.16
CA GLY A 274 26.37 8.99 12.48
C GLY A 274 26.27 8.96 10.96
N VAL A 275 25.27 9.63 10.36
CA VAL A 275 25.16 9.77 8.90
C VAL A 275 25.81 11.08 8.45
N PRO A 276 26.70 11.07 7.42
CA PRO A 276 27.30 12.27 6.86
C PRO A 276 26.23 13.28 6.41
N LYS A 277 26.41 14.54 6.77
CA LYS A 277 25.43 15.60 6.43
C LYS A 277 25.48 15.99 4.95
N GLU A 278 26.63 15.78 4.29
CA GLU A 278 26.89 16.11 2.89
C GLU A 278 27.78 15.02 2.25
N GLY A 279 27.95 15.07 0.94
CA GLY A 279 28.78 14.15 0.18
C GLY A 279 28.20 12.73 0.02
N PRO A 280 28.92 11.80 -0.60
CA PRO A 280 28.48 10.42 -0.79
C PRO A 280 28.34 9.68 0.55
N ILE A 281 27.44 8.73 0.61
CA ILE A 281 27.35 7.80 1.75
C ILE A 281 28.50 6.79 1.61
N PRO A 282 29.39 6.64 2.63
CA PRO A 282 30.48 5.66 2.58
C PRO A 282 29.95 4.24 2.36
N GLU A 283 30.68 3.42 1.60
CA GLU A 283 30.25 2.09 1.19
C GLU A 283 29.90 1.18 2.38
N ASP A 284 30.70 1.18 3.42
CA ASP A 284 30.43 0.39 4.64
C ASP A 284 29.12 0.80 5.31
N LEU A 285 28.84 2.11 5.36
CA LEU A 285 27.59 2.62 5.88
C LEU A 285 26.42 2.26 4.94
N ALA A 286 26.60 2.34 3.63
CA ALA A 286 25.62 1.95 2.64
C ALA A 286 25.24 0.47 2.78
N ARG A 287 26.21 -0.44 2.93
CA ARG A 287 25.96 -1.86 3.20
C ARG A 287 25.17 -2.07 4.49
N ARG A 288 25.54 -1.40 5.56
CA ARG A 288 24.85 -1.51 6.85
C ARG A 288 23.43 -0.97 6.80
N LEU A 289 23.18 0.12 6.08
CA LEU A 289 21.84 0.67 5.86
C LEU A 289 20.96 -0.31 5.07
N ARG A 290 21.48 -0.91 3.99
CA ARG A 290 20.76 -1.94 3.21
C ARG A 290 20.49 -3.18 4.05
N HIS A 291 21.46 -3.65 4.81
CA HIS A 291 21.29 -4.78 5.74
C HIS A 291 20.19 -4.49 6.75
N GLY A 292 20.19 -3.30 7.36
CA GLY A 292 19.15 -2.87 8.28
C GLY A 292 17.76 -2.80 7.65
N TYR A 293 17.67 -2.33 6.40
CA TYR A 293 16.42 -2.33 5.65
C TYR A 293 15.90 -3.75 5.41
N TYR A 294 16.76 -4.70 5.00
CA TYR A 294 16.39 -6.10 4.79
C TYR A 294 15.91 -6.75 6.09
N ALA A 295 16.65 -6.56 7.17
CA ALA A 295 16.27 -7.05 8.50
C ALA A 295 14.93 -6.47 8.98
N ALA A 296 14.71 -5.16 8.79
CA ALA A 296 13.47 -4.50 9.16
C ALA A 296 12.28 -4.98 8.33
N THR A 297 12.49 -5.29 7.03
CA THR A 297 11.46 -5.87 6.16
C THR A 297 11.11 -7.29 6.59
N SER A 298 12.10 -8.15 6.87
CA SER A 298 11.84 -9.52 7.35
C SER A 298 11.21 -9.52 8.74
N TYR A 299 11.54 -8.56 9.60
CA TYR A 299 10.87 -8.37 10.88
C TYR A 299 9.38 -8.02 10.67
N MET A 300 9.07 -7.07 9.80
CA MET A 300 7.70 -6.70 9.45
C MET A 300 6.93 -7.90 8.87
N ASP A 301 7.54 -8.65 7.95
CA ASP A 301 6.95 -9.85 7.37
C ASP A 301 6.58 -10.90 8.42
N ALA A 302 7.43 -11.12 9.41
CA ALA A 302 7.13 -12.03 10.53
C ALA A 302 5.91 -11.54 11.35
N GLN A 303 5.71 -10.22 11.48
CA GLN A 303 4.53 -9.68 12.14
C GLN A 303 3.26 -9.86 11.28
N VAL A 304 3.37 -9.81 9.95
CA VAL A 304 2.28 -10.22 9.04
C VAL A 304 1.93 -11.70 9.29
N GLY A 305 2.93 -12.56 9.49
CA GLY A 305 2.74 -13.97 9.85
C GLY A 305 1.84 -14.17 11.07
N ILE A 306 2.06 -13.41 12.14
CA ILE A 306 1.23 -13.49 13.37
C ILE A 306 -0.25 -13.22 13.06
N MET A 307 -0.55 -12.28 12.17
CA MET A 307 -1.93 -11.97 11.78
C MET A 307 -2.55 -13.07 10.92
N LEU A 308 -1.78 -13.64 9.99
CA LEU A 308 -2.24 -14.76 9.15
C LEU A 308 -2.49 -16.02 9.98
N ASP A 309 -1.62 -16.31 10.94
CA ASP A 309 -1.81 -17.43 11.88
C ASP A 309 -3.05 -17.22 12.75
N ALA A 310 -3.36 -15.98 13.09
CA ALA A 310 -4.60 -15.67 13.82
C ALA A 310 -5.83 -15.86 12.93
N LEU A 311 -5.82 -15.46 11.66
CA LEU A 311 -6.90 -15.75 10.72
C LEU A 311 -7.16 -17.25 10.59
N GLU A 312 -6.09 -18.03 10.45
CA GLU A 312 -6.17 -19.49 10.32
C GLU A 312 -6.72 -20.14 11.61
N ARG A 313 -6.17 -19.80 12.75
CA ARG A 313 -6.62 -20.30 14.06
C ARG A 313 -8.08 -19.99 14.34
N GLU A 314 -8.54 -18.82 13.95
CA GLU A 314 -9.93 -18.41 14.12
C GLU A 314 -10.85 -18.97 13.00
N GLY A 315 -10.34 -19.70 11.99
CA GLY A 315 -11.11 -20.20 10.87
C GLY A 315 -11.74 -19.08 10.03
N LEU A 316 -11.00 -17.98 9.83
CA LEU A 316 -11.43 -16.81 9.08
C LEU A 316 -10.78 -16.71 7.70
N THR A 317 -9.80 -17.56 7.40
CA THR A 317 -8.96 -17.47 6.20
C THR A 317 -9.77 -17.50 4.91
N ASP A 318 -10.78 -18.38 4.82
CA ASP A 318 -11.57 -18.58 3.61
C ASP A 318 -12.77 -17.62 3.49
N ASP A 319 -12.99 -16.79 4.52
CA ASP A 319 -14.03 -15.78 4.59
C ASP A 319 -13.45 -14.34 4.60
N THR A 320 -12.14 -14.17 4.36
CA THR A 320 -11.47 -12.87 4.51
C THR A 320 -10.71 -12.48 3.26
N VAL A 321 -10.99 -11.31 2.70
CA VAL A 321 -10.14 -10.63 1.72
C VAL A 321 -8.93 -10.11 2.46
N VAL A 322 -7.73 -10.45 1.98
CA VAL A 322 -6.46 -9.92 2.51
C VAL A 322 -5.81 -9.03 1.47
N VAL A 323 -5.58 -7.77 1.81
CA VAL A 323 -4.82 -6.82 0.99
C VAL A 323 -3.58 -6.41 1.76
N LEU A 324 -2.41 -6.61 1.15
CA LEU A 324 -1.14 -6.04 1.62
C LEU A 324 -0.62 -5.09 0.56
N TRP A 325 -0.27 -3.87 0.99
CA TRP A 325 0.29 -2.85 0.12
C TRP A 325 1.34 -2.03 0.87
N GLY A 326 2.42 -1.65 0.17
CA GLY A 326 3.35 -0.64 0.66
C GLY A 326 2.84 0.74 0.26
N ASP A 327 3.00 1.75 1.13
CA ASP A 327 2.46 3.08 0.82
C ASP A 327 3.21 3.79 -0.30
N HIS A 328 4.47 3.51 -0.49
CA HIS A 328 5.35 3.86 -1.61
C HIS A 328 6.60 2.98 -1.56
N GLY A 329 7.44 3.06 -2.58
CA GLY A 329 8.73 2.41 -2.62
C GLY A 329 9.81 3.16 -1.84
N TRP A 330 11.06 2.76 -2.05
CA TRP A 330 12.22 3.29 -1.34
C TRP A 330 13.49 3.09 -2.16
N GLN A 331 14.41 4.06 -2.17
CA GLN A 331 15.73 3.95 -2.75
C GLN A 331 16.77 3.65 -1.66
N LEU A 332 17.72 2.76 -1.97
CA LEU A 332 18.77 2.29 -1.07
C LEU A 332 20.16 2.50 -1.70
N GLY A 333 20.40 3.71 -2.23
CA GLY A 333 21.64 4.12 -2.87
C GLY A 333 21.56 4.20 -4.39
N GLU A 334 20.51 3.68 -5.02
CA GLU A 334 20.27 3.87 -6.45
C GLU A 334 20.18 5.37 -6.76
N HIS A 335 20.78 5.84 -7.83
CA HIS A 335 20.91 7.27 -8.21
C HIS A 335 21.57 8.15 -7.12
N GLY A 336 22.30 7.56 -6.15
CA GLY A 336 22.80 8.26 -4.97
C GLY A 336 21.73 8.65 -3.96
N LEU A 337 20.51 8.13 -4.11
CA LEU A 337 19.33 8.49 -3.34
C LEU A 337 19.01 7.44 -2.25
N TRP A 338 18.58 7.91 -1.07
CA TRP A 338 18.43 7.09 0.14
C TRP A 338 17.10 7.32 0.86
N HIS A 339 16.05 7.46 0.15
CA HIS A 339 14.66 7.40 0.62
C HIS A 339 13.71 7.53 -0.58
N LYS A 340 12.43 7.79 -0.34
CA LYS A 340 11.39 8.11 -1.31
C LYS A 340 11.62 9.51 -1.90
N HIS A 341 10.64 10.29 -2.10
CA HIS A 341 10.65 11.72 -2.49
C HIS A 341 11.10 11.98 -3.93
N THR A 342 10.86 11.04 -4.83
CA THR A 342 11.13 11.17 -6.27
C THR A 342 10.02 10.52 -7.10
N ASN A 343 10.11 10.67 -8.41
CA ASN A 343 9.25 9.98 -9.38
C ASN A 343 9.90 8.75 -10.04
N PHE A 344 11.10 8.36 -9.60
CA PHE A 344 11.78 7.16 -10.10
C PHE A 344 11.02 5.87 -9.72
N GLU A 345 11.16 4.83 -10.55
CA GLU A 345 10.47 3.55 -10.43
C GLU A 345 10.52 3.00 -8.99
N LEU A 346 11.71 2.94 -8.39
CA LEU A 346 11.91 2.37 -7.05
C LEU A 346 11.26 3.18 -5.91
N ALA A 347 10.93 4.45 -6.15
CA ALA A 347 10.25 5.29 -5.17
C ALA A 347 8.72 5.23 -5.32
N VAL A 348 8.21 5.14 -6.55
CA VAL A 348 6.75 5.17 -6.79
C VAL A 348 6.11 3.80 -6.88
N ARG A 349 6.88 2.75 -7.23
CA ARG A 349 6.40 1.36 -7.25
C ARG A 349 6.57 0.71 -5.88
N SER A 350 5.53 0.02 -5.43
CA SER A 350 5.55 -0.70 -4.15
C SER A 350 4.67 -1.96 -4.22
N PRO A 351 4.92 -2.99 -3.40
CA PRO A 351 4.13 -4.22 -3.43
C PRO A 351 2.64 -3.96 -3.25
N LEU A 352 1.85 -4.68 -4.04
CA LEU A 352 0.41 -4.86 -3.88
C LEU A 352 0.09 -6.34 -4.07
N VAL A 353 -0.44 -6.96 -3.02
CA VAL A 353 -0.90 -8.35 -3.05
C VAL A 353 -2.33 -8.40 -2.57
N VAL A 354 -3.23 -8.99 -3.36
CA VAL A 354 -4.65 -9.09 -3.04
C VAL A 354 -5.09 -10.55 -3.11
N SER A 355 -5.59 -11.07 -1.99
CA SER A 355 -6.17 -12.41 -1.89
C SER A 355 -7.67 -12.29 -1.60
N VAL A 356 -8.50 -12.91 -2.44
CA VAL A 356 -9.96 -12.88 -2.31
C VAL A 356 -10.47 -14.31 -2.09
N PRO A 357 -11.41 -14.54 -1.15
CA PRO A 357 -12.04 -15.83 -0.98
C PRO A 357 -12.63 -16.38 -2.29
N GLY A 358 -12.31 -17.63 -2.62
CA GLY A 358 -12.80 -18.26 -3.84
C GLY A 358 -12.23 -17.70 -5.15
N GLN A 359 -11.08 -17.01 -5.09
CA GLN A 359 -10.41 -16.46 -6.28
C GLN A 359 -10.16 -17.53 -7.35
N ARG A 360 -10.47 -17.20 -8.62
CA ARG A 360 -10.39 -18.17 -9.74
C ARG A 360 -8.97 -18.58 -10.09
N ALA A 361 -8.02 -17.67 -9.97
CA ALA A 361 -6.60 -17.90 -10.32
C ALA A 361 -5.66 -17.47 -9.19
N PRO A 362 -5.66 -18.18 -8.04
CA PRO A 362 -4.78 -17.84 -6.93
C PRO A 362 -3.30 -18.18 -7.25
N GLY A 363 -2.38 -17.53 -6.56
CA GLY A 363 -0.94 -17.75 -6.69
C GLY A 363 -0.33 -17.18 -7.99
N ARG A 364 -0.99 -16.24 -8.64
CA ARG A 364 -0.54 -15.66 -9.92
C ARG A 364 0.06 -14.28 -9.72
N ARG A 365 0.99 -13.95 -10.61
CA ARG A 365 1.52 -12.60 -10.78
C ARG A 365 0.89 -11.97 -12.02
N THR A 366 0.76 -10.65 -12.01
CA THR A 366 0.26 -9.88 -13.14
C THR A 366 1.17 -8.69 -13.43
N VAL A 367 1.36 -8.41 -14.71
CA VAL A 367 2.03 -7.20 -15.20
C VAL A 367 1.05 -6.08 -15.54
N SER A 368 -0.26 -6.28 -15.27
CA SER A 368 -1.27 -5.22 -15.41
C SER A 368 -0.90 -4.05 -14.51
N LEU A 369 -0.93 -2.84 -15.07
CA LEU A 369 -0.72 -1.62 -14.29
C LEU A 369 -1.84 -1.47 -13.25
N ALA A 370 -1.47 -1.11 -12.04
CA ALA A 370 -2.37 -0.76 -10.97
C ALA A 370 -1.91 0.53 -10.27
N GLU A 371 -2.85 1.30 -9.78
CA GLU A 371 -2.59 2.45 -8.91
C GLU A 371 -3.19 2.21 -7.54
N PHE A 372 -2.62 2.78 -6.48
CA PHE A 372 -3.14 2.53 -5.14
C PHE A 372 -4.52 3.14 -4.89
N VAL A 373 -4.93 4.15 -5.64
CA VAL A 373 -6.34 4.62 -5.62
C VAL A 373 -7.33 3.56 -6.11
N ASP A 374 -6.87 2.51 -6.82
CA ASP A 374 -7.69 1.38 -7.27
C ASP A 374 -8.08 0.45 -6.12
N ILE A 375 -7.37 0.49 -4.99
CA ILE A 375 -7.64 -0.39 -3.84
C ILE A 375 -9.04 -0.16 -3.29
N TYR A 376 -9.48 1.10 -3.17
CA TYR A 376 -10.80 1.41 -2.63
C TYR A 376 -11.94 0.83 -3.48
N PRO A 377 -12.05 1.15 -4.79
CA PRO A 377 -13.12 0.56 -5.62
C PRO A 377 -13.00 -0.97 -5.72
N THR A 378 -11.79 -1.53 -5.69
CA THR A 378 -11.58 -2.99 -5.68
C THR A 378 -12.17 -3.62 -4.43
N LEU A 379 -11.87 -3.08 -3.24
CA LEU A 379 -12.40 -3.62 -1.98
C LEU A 379 -13.93 -3.53 -1.93
N ALA A 380 -14.52 -2.43 -2.39
CA ALA A 380 -15.98 -2.32 -2.48
C ALA A 380 -16.57 -3.42 -3.39
N ASP A 381 -16.01 -3.57 -4.59
CA ASP A 381 -16.48 -4.53 -5.61
C ASP A 381 -16.34 -5.99 -5.15
N VAL A 382 -15.16 -6.41 -4.66
CA VAL A 382 -14.95 -7.80 -4.22
C VAL A 382 -15.77 -8.17 -2.97
N CYS A 383 -16.17 -7.17 -2.19
CA CYS A 383 -17.05 -7.36 -1.05
C CYS A 383 -18.56 -7.25 -1.41
N GLY A 384 -18.89 -7.12 -2.70
CA GLY A 384 -20.30 -6.99 -3.15
C GLY A 384 -20.97 -5.70 -2.67
N LEU A 385 -20.18 -4.63 -2.45
CA LEU A 385 -20.69 -3.31 -2.09
C LEU A 385 -20.79 -2.43 -3.33
N PRO A 386 -21.70 -1.46 -3.36
CA PRO A 386 -21.72 -0.46 -4.42
C PRO A 386 -20.37 0.27 -4.48
N VAL A 387 -19.76 0.35 -5.66
CA VAL A 387 -18.57 1.17 -5.84
C VAL A 387 -18.96 2.64 -5.81
N PRO A 388 -18.39 3.47 -4.92
CA PRO A 388 -18.75 4.89 -4.86
C PRO A 388 -18.42 5.61 -6.16
N THR A 389 -19.26 6.55 -6.55
CA THR A 389 -19.01 7.45 -7.67
C THR A 389 -17.97 8.52 -7.29
N GLY A 390 -17.25 9.04 -8.29
CA GLY A 390 -16.29 10.13 -8.09
C GLY A 390 -14.94 9.70 -7.48
N LEU A 391 -14.65 8.39 -7.41
CA LEU A 391 -13.30 7.89 -7.14
C LEU A 391 -12.42 8.07 -8.38
N ASP A 392 -11.12 8.30 -8.15
CA ASP A 392 -10.13 8.41 -9.25
C ASP A 392 -9.55 7.04 -9.64
N GLY A 393 -9.82 6.01 -8.82
CA GLY A 393 -9.43 4.62 -9.06
C GLY A 393 -10.49 3.82 -9.81
N VAL A 394 -10.08 2.65 -10.30
CA VAL A 394 -10.95 1.65 -10.93
C VAL A 394 -10.82 0.31 -10.19
N SER A 395 -11.86 -0.54 -10.26
CA SER A 395 -11.77 -1.88 -9.66
C SER A 395 -10.76 -2.76 -10.39
N LEU A 396 -9.86 -3.40 -9.62
CA LEU A 396 -8.92 -4.42 -10.11
C LEU A 396 -9.56 -5.81 -10.19
N ARG A 397 -10.83 -5.97 -9.87
CA ARG A 397 -11.53 -7.27 -9.90
C ARG A 397 -11.36 -8.03 -11.21
N PRO A 398 -11.45 -7.40 -12.40
CA PRO A 398 -11.19 -8.12 -13.65
C PRO A 398 -9.81 -8.77 -13.71
N VAL A 399 -8.78 -8.12 -13.14
CA VAL A 399 -7.41 -8.64 -13.06
C VAL A 399 -7.29 -9.74 -12.00
N LEU A 400 -8.04 -9.66 -10.90
CA LEU A 400 -8.09 -10.72 -9.89
C LEU A 400 -8.79 -11.98 -10.41
N ASP A 401 -9.79 -11.82 -11.28
CA ASP A 401 -10.49 -12.95 -11.94
C ASP A 401 -9.66 -13.53 -13.08
N ASP A 402 -8.93 -12.71 -13.84
CA ASP A 402 -8.01 -13.09 -14.92
C ASP A 402 -6.73 -12.22 -14.85
N PRO A 403 -5.61 -12.75 -14.35
CA PRO A 403 -4.34 -12.01 -14.25
C PRO A 403 -3.76 -11.51 -15.58
N GLY A 404 -4.27 -11.98 -16.72
CA GLY A 404 -3.95 -11.47 -18.06
C GLY A 404 -4.79 -10.26 -18.48
N ALA A 405 -5.84 -9.92 -17.73
CA ALA A 405 -6.67 -8.77 -18.02
C ALA A 405 -5.95 -7.45 -17.73
N THR A 406 -6.38 -6.39 -18.40
CA THR A 406 -5.87 -5.02 -18.21
C THR A 406 -7.04 -4.09 -17.92
N VAL A 407 -6.95 -3.32 -16.85
CA VAL A 407 -7.95 -2.31 -16.47
C VAL A 407 -7.43 -0.88 -16.68
N ARG A 408 -6.12 -0.73 -16.87
CA ARG A 408 -5.43 0.54 -16.94
C ARG A 408 -4.26 0.47 -17.93
N GLN A 409 -4.14 1.46 -18.80
CA GLN A 409 -3.02 1.52 -19.77
C GLN A 409 -1.87 2.42 -19.27
N ILE A 410 -2.15 3.29 -18.30
CA ILE A 410 -1.16 4.18 -17.69
C ILE A 410 -1.35 4.22 -16.19
N ALA A 411 -0.27 4.49 -15.46
CA ALA A 411 -0.28 4.87 -14.06
C ALA A 411 0.36 6.26 -13.90
N ILE A 412 -0.21 7.08 -13.01
CA ILE A 412 0.26 8.46 -12.77
C ILE A 412 0.66 8.60 -11.32
N SER A 413 1.92 9.01 -11.13
CA SER A 413 2.47 9.46 -9.84
C SER A 413 2.87 10.92 -9.94
N GLN A 414 3.02 11.58 -8.80
CA GLN A 414 3.47 12.98 -8.78
C GLN A 414 4.42 13.23 -7.62
N TYR A 415 5.28 14.25 -7.74
CA TYR A 415 6.11 14.70 -6.65
C TYR A 415 6.39 16.21 -6.73
N PRO A 416 6.16 17.00 -5.66
CA PRO A 416 6.47 18.43 -5.65
C PRO A 416 7.97 18.68 -5.43
N ARG A 417 8.49 19.74 -6.06
CA ARG A 417 9.83 20.29 -5.82
C ARG A 417 9.76 21.78 -5.53
N GLY A 418 10.67 22.24 -4.71
CA GLY A 418 10.82 23.66 -4.38
C GLY A 418 12.24 23.99 -3.97
N GLY A 419 12.51 25.27 -3.69
CA GLY A 419 13.82 25.72 -3.23
C GLY A 419 14.93 25.58 -4.29
N ARG A 420 16.16 25.28 -3.86
CA ARG A 420 17.33 25.25 -4.72
C ARG A 420 17.22 24.20 -5.83
N GLU A 421 16.70 23.02 -5.53
CA GLU A 421 16.53 21.90 -6.49
C GLU A 421 15.60 22.26 -7.64
N ALA A 422 14.69 23.23 -7.44
CA ALA A 422 13.77 23.72 -8.44
C ALA A 422 14.16 25.10 -9.01
N GLY A 423 15.39 25.58 -8.81
CA GLY A 423 15.81 26.92 -9.22
C GLY A 423 14.97 28.06 -8.62
N GLY A 424 14.44 27.85 -7.39
CA GLY A 424 13.57 28.80 -6.71
C GLY A 424 12.09 28.72 -7.09
N ARG A 425 11.72 27.88 -8.07
CA ARG A 425 10.33 27.68 -8.53
C ARG A 425 9.58 26.72 -7.60
N LYS A 426 8.27 26.60 -7.80
CA LYS A 426 7.41 25.59 -7.18
C LYS A 426 6.96 24.62 -8.27
N LEU A 427 7.65 23.50 -8.39
CA LEU A 427 7.37 22.53 -9.43
C LEU A 427 6.47 21.41 -8.90
N MET A 428 5.72 20.79 -9.83
CA MET A 428 5.13 19.48 -9.68
C MET A 428 5.62 18.59 -10.82
N GLY A 429 6.34 17.52 -10.47
CA GLY A 429 6.71 16.48 -11.43
C GLY A 429 5.57 15.48 -11.53
N TYR A 430 4.98 15.29 -12.71
CA TYR A 430 4.02 14.23 -13.00
C TYR A 430 4.70 13.13 -13.76
N SER A 431 4.76 11.93 -13.19
CA SER A 431 5.29 10.73 -13.80
C SER A 431 4.15 9.92 -14.42
N ILE A 432 4.21 9.69 -15.71
CA ILE A 432 3.23 8.95 -16.52
C ILE A 432 3.90 7.68 -17.01
N ARG A 433 3.45 6.53 -16.53
CA ARG A 433 4.00 5.19 -16.77
C ARG A 433 3.04 4.39 -17.66
N ASP A 434 3.49 3.93 -18.83
CA ASP A 434 2.79 2.92 -19.63
C ASP A 434 3.47 1.53 -19.49
N ASP A 435 3.30 0.63 -20.43
CA ASP A 435 3.90 -0.71 -20.35
C ASP A 435 5.43 -0.71 -20.43
N ARG A 436 6.03 0.24 -21.15
CA ARG A 436 7.47 0.31 -21.39
C ARG A 436 8.11 1.59 -20.89
N TRP A 437 7.43 2.73 -21.01
CA TRP A 437 8.02 4.04 -20.84
C TRP A 437 7.55 4.74 -19.58
N ARG A 438 8.45 5.48 -18.94
CA ARG A 438 8.14 6.46 -17.91
C ARG A 438 8.50 7.85 -18.39
N LEU A 439 7.50 8.72 -18.55
CA LEU A 439 7.67 10.14 -18.81
C LEU A 439 7.42 10.93 -17.53
N THR A 440 8.37 11.75 -17.09
CA THR A 440 8.16 12.74 -16.02
C THR A 440 8.22 14.14 -16.61
N LEU A 441 7.15 14.92 -16.38
CA LEU A 441 7.04 16.32 -16.79
C LEU A 441 7.05 17.21 -15.55
N TRP A 442 8.05 18.08 -15.44
CA TRP A 442 8.18 19.04 -14.36
C TRP A 442 7.48 20.34 -14.72
N ARG A 443 6.32 20.56 -14.11
CA ARG A 443 5.44 21.69 -14.39
C ARG A 443 5.54 22.71 -13.26
N ASP A 444 5.76 23.99 -13.61
CA ASP A 444 5.65 25.10 -12.68
C ASP A 444 4.18 25.22 -12.21
N ARG A 445 4.00 25.30 -10.89
CA ARG A 445 2.65 25.34 -10.28
C ARG A 445 2.02 26.71 -10.31
N ASP A 446 2.81 27.76 -10.56
CA ASP A 446 2.31 29.12 -10.59
C ASP A 446 1.79 29.50 -12.00
N ASP A 447 2.41 29.03 -13.09
CA ASP A 447 2.04 29.39 -14.48
C ASP A 447 1.75 28.20 -15.42
N GLY A 448 2.00 26.97 -14.98
CA GLY A 448 1.75 25.77 -15.78
C GLY A 448 2.84 25.40 -16.80
N THR A 449 3.91 26.18 -16.89
CA THR A 449 5.01 25.95 -17.85
C THR A 449 5.73 24.64 -17.54
N ILE A 450 6.00 23.81 -18.57
CA ILE A 450 6.89 22.65 -18.44
C ILE A 450 8.33 23.13 -18.52
N VAL A 451 9.06 22.99 -17.42
CA VAL A 451 10.43 23.50 -17.27
C VAL A 451 11.49 22.42 -17.49
N ALA A 452 11.14 21.15 -17.32
CA ALA A 452 12.03 20.02 -17.57
C ALA A 452 11.21 18.75 -17.85
N ARG A 453 11.86 17.77 -18.48
CA ARG A 453 11.26 16.47 -18.80
C ARG A 453 12.29 15.36 -18.67
N GLU A 454 11.79 14.17 -18.35
CA GLU A 454 12.56 12.94 -18.30
C GLU A 454 11.79 11.84 -19.01
N LEU A 455 12.48 10.99 -19.76
CA LEU A 455 11.91 9.78 -20.36
C LEU A 455 12.87 8.62 -20.12
N TYR A 456 12.37 7.53 -19.55
CA TYR A 456 13.13 6.31 -19.29
C TYR A 456 12.46 5.11 -19.96
N ASP A 457 13.29 4.18 -20.48
CA ASP A 457 12.87 2.94 -21.09
C ASP A 457 12.97 1.80 -20.08
N GLU A 458 11.90 1.52 -19.39
CA GLU A 458 11.84 0.52 -18.31
C GLU A 458 12.05 -0.94 -18.79
N GLN A 459 12.10 -1.16 -20.10
CA GLN A 459 12.41 -2.48 -20.66
C GLN A 459 13.91 -2.63 -20.91
N ASP A 460 14.56 -1.65 -21.53
CA ASP A 460 15.96 -1.71 -21.95
C ASP A 460 16.90 -1.04 -20.92
N ASP A 461 16.38 -0.13 -20.09
CA ASP A 461 17.08 0.55 -18.98
C ASP A 461 16.21 0.54 -17.69
N PRO A 462 15.95 -0.63 -17.09
CA PRO A 462 15.10 -0.76 -15.90
C PRO A 462 15.67 -0.09 -14.64
N HIS A 463 16.88 0.45 -14.72
CA HIS A 463 17.52 1.21 -13.67
C HIS A 463 17.47 2.74 -13.91
N GLU A 464 16.77 3.18 -14.95
CA GLU A 464 16.56 4.60 -15.26
C GLU A 464 17.90 5.37 -15.28
N THR A 465 18.92 4.86 -16.02
CA THR A 465 20.29 5.43 -15.97
C THR A 465 20.50 6.56 -16.96
N VAL A 466 19.67 6.65 -18.02
CA VAL A 466 19.80 7.65 -19.09
C VAL A 466 18.46 8.29 -19.41
N ASN A 467 18.34 9.60 -19.21
CA ASN A 467 17.21 10.38 -19.69
C ASN A 467 17.30 10.53 -21.22
N VAL A 468 16.29 10.00 -21.93
CA VAL A 468 16.23 10.03 -23.40
C VAL A 468 15.13 10.98 -23.93
N ALA A 469 14.54 11.84 -23.09
CA ALA A 469 13.41 12.70 -23.42
C ALA A 469 13.66 13.67 -24.57
N ASP A 470 14.92 14.09 -24.76
CA ASP A 470 15.30 15.10 -25.78
C ASP A 470 15.81 14.47 -27.09
N ARG A 471 15.79 13.15 -27.20
CA ARG A 471 16.17 12.45 -28.44
C ARG A 471 15.03 12.57 -29.46
N PRO A 472 15.32 13.01 -30.69
CA PRO A 472 14.29 13.20 -31.72
C PRO A 472 13.46 11.95 -32.01
N GLU A 473 14.08 10.76 -31.97
CA GLU A 473 13.42 9.46 -32.18
C GLU A 473 12.35 9.12 -31.14
N HIS A 474 12.35 9.78 -29.99
CA HIS A 474 11.37 9.57 -28.91
C HIS A 474 10.31 10.67 -28.83
N ALA A 475 10.29 11.65 -29.75
CA ALA A 475 9.34 12.76 -29.71
C ALA A 475 7.88 12.31 -29.72
N ASP A 476 7.54 11.28 -30.48
CA ASP A 476 6.19 10.73 -30.57
C ASP A 476 5.78 10.05 -29.23
N ILE A 477 6.72 9.38 -28.56
CA ILE A 477 6.49 8.75 -27.24
C ILE A 477 6.22 9.83 -26.20
N VAL A 478 7.06 10.87 -26.15
CA VAL A 478 6.88 12.02 -25.27
C VAL A 478 5.51 12.66 -25.52
N GLY A 479 5.15 12.92 -26.80
CA GLY A 479 3.85 13.52 -27.16
C GLY A 479 2.66 12.67 -26.71
N ARG A 480 2.71 11.36 -26.96
CA ARG A 480 1.65 10.41 -26.59
C ARG A 480 1.44 10.35 -25.06
N LEU A 481 2.52 10.24 -24.31
CA LEU A 481 2.43 10.18 -22.85
C LEU A 481 2.05 11.53 -22.24
N ALA A 482 2.56 12.64 -22.76
CA ALA A 482 2.21 13.98 -22.31
C ALA A 482 0.72 14.31 -22.45
N ALA A 483 0.01 13.67 -23.38
CA ALA A 483 -1.44 13.81 -23.52
C ALA A 483 -2.23 13.34 -22.28
N HIS A 484 -1.60 12.57 -21.39
CA HIS A 484 -2.18 12.13 -20.12
C HIS A 484 -1.83 13.03 -18.94
N LEU A 485 -1.09 14.12 -19.16
CA LEU A 485 -0.76 15.07 -18.10
C LEU A 485 -2.05 15.65 -17.50
N PRO A 486 -2.23 15.58 -16.17
CA PRO A 486 -3.39 16.18 -15.52
C PRO A 486 -3.51 17.67 -15.84
N PRO A 487 -4.73 18.21 -15.96
CA PRO A 487 -4.92 19.63 -16.20
C PRO A 487 -4.26 20.47 -15.11
N LEU A 488 -3.90 21.71 -15.43
CA LEU A 488 -3.44 22.64 -14.40
C LEU A 488 -4.61 22.94 -13.49
N ASP A 489 -4.44 22.61 -12.21
CA ASP A 489 -5.49 22.88 -11.24
C ASP A 489 -5.45 24.35 -10.79
N ALA A 490 -6.46 25.10 -11.17
CA ALA A 490 -6.65 26.50 -10.79
C ALA A 490 -7.13 26.72 -9.34
N GLY A 491 -7.16 25.66 -8.51
CA GLY A 491 -7.75 25.69 -7.18
C GLY A 491 -6.95 26.51 -6.16
N GLU A 492 -7.69 27.24 -5.35
CA GLU A 492 -7.18 28.06 -4.23
C GLU A 492 -6.34 27.25 -3.24
N ARG A 493 -5.35 27.91 -2.63
CA ARG A 493 -4.53 27.32 -1.57
C ARG A 493 -5.40 27.01 -0.37
N VAL A 494 -5.42 25.75 0.05
CA VAL A 494 -5.97 25.39 1.38
C VAL A 494 -5.08 26.01 2.46
N PRO A 495 -5.62 26.81 3.40
CA PRO A 495 -4.83 27.40 4.48
C PRO A 495 -4.14 26.30 5.30
N ARG A 496 -2.87 26.49 5.66
CA ARG A 496 -2.21 25.67 6.66
C ARG A 496 -2.90 25.89 8.01
N ARG A 497 -3.16 24.83 8.75
CA ARG A 497 -3.52 24.99 10.17
C ARG A 497 -2.23 25.34 10.92
N ASP A 498 -2.24 26.54 11.53
CA ASP A 498 -1.21 26.97 12.48
C ASP A 498 -1.19 26.08 13.73
#